data_97d750b993654a863740d552df431391
#
_entry.id   97d750b993654a863740d552df431391
#
_cell.length_a   1.000
_cell.length_b   1.000
_cell.length_c   1.000
_cell.angle_alpha   90.00
_cell.angle_beta   90.00
_cell.angle_gamma   90.00
#
_symmetry.space_group_name_H-M   'P 1'
#
loop_
_entity.id
_entity.type
_entity.pdbx_description
1 polymer ?
#
loop_
_entity_poly.entity_id
_entity_poly.type
_entity_poly.pdbx_seq_one_letter_code
_entity_poly.pdbx_strand_id
1 'polypeptide(L)' 'MSEGHLLFVWKTSGYELRERDGDVPSVGDVVEQDGMPLRVAKVAPSPLPGDSRPCAYLAKE' A
#
# COMPACT_ATOMS: atom_id res chain seq x y z
N MET A 1 12.00 7.74 -15.14
CA MET A 1 10.57 7.53 -15.02
C MET A 1 10.24 7.02 -13.64
N SER A 2 9.37 7.71 -12.97
CA SER A 2 9.01 7.26 -11.65
C SER A 2 8.05 6.09 -11.76
N GLU A 3 8.31 5.08 -10.98
CA GLU A 3 7.45 3.93 -10.87
C GLU A 3 6.55 4.17 -9.67
N GLY A 4 5.28 4.26 -9.91
CA GLY A 4 4.35 4.39 -8.82
C GLY A 4 4.03 3.05 -8.19
N HIS A 5 3.38 3.12 -7.04
CA HIS A 5 2.87 1.93 -6.39
C HIS A 5 1.57 2.27 -5.71
N LEU A 6 0.86 1.24 -5.27
CA LEU A 6 -0.41 1.41 -4.58
C LEU A 6 -0.25 1.00 -3.13
N LEU A 7 -1.03 1.65 -2.28
CA LEU A 7 -1.14 1.27 -0.87
C LEU A 7 -2.57 0.86 -0.61
N PHE A 8 -2.75 -0.35 -0.14
CA PHE A 8 -4.06 -0.88 0.23
C PHE A 8 -4.19 -0.70 1.73
N VAL A 9 -4.95 0.32 2.14
CA VAL A 9 -5.00 0.75 3.53
C VAL A 9 -6.27 0.24 4.18
N TRP A 10 -6.13 -0.47 5.29
CA TRP A 10 -7.28 -0.93 6.05
C TRP A 10 -7.73 0.15 7.03
N LYS A 11 -9.03 0.41 7.05
CA LYS A 11 -9.65 1.35 7.98
C LYS A 11 -10.88 0.70 8.58
N THR A 12 -11.35 1.28 9.69
CA THR A 12 -12.57 0.78 10.32
C THR A 12 -13.78 0.89 9.39
N SER A 13 -13.76 1.85 8.47
CA SER A 13 -14.84 2.02 7.50
C SER A 13 -14.65 1.16 6.25
N GLY A 14 -13.57 0.38 6.17
CA GLY A 14 -13.29 -0.44 5.02
C GLY A 14 -11.90 -0.17 4.49
N TYR A 15 -11.62 -0.70 3.29
CA TYR A 15 -10.31 -0.53 2.68
C TYR A 15 -10.30 0.66 1.75
N GLU A 16 -9.13 1.26 1.64
CA GLU A 16 -8.93 2.38 0.74
C GLU A 16 -7.66 2.15 -0.06
N LEU A 17 -7.73 2.42 -1.36
CA LEU A 17 -6.59 2.27 -2.25
C LEU A 17 -6.03 3.64 -2.55
N ARG A 18 -4.72 3.81 -2.32
CA ARG A 18 -4.06 5.09 -2.56
C ARG A 18 -2.90 4.90 -3.50
N GLU A 19 -2.61 5.94 -4.27
CA GLU A 19 -1.47 5.94 -5.19
C GLU A 19 -0.34 6.72 -4.59
N ARG A 20 0.87 6.20 -4.74
CA ARG A 20 2.08 6.87 -4.27
C ARG A 20 3.15 6.77 -5.32
N ASP A 21 4.05 7.77 -5.33
CA ASP A 21 5.20 7.74 -6.20
C ASP A 21 6.36 7.07 -5.49
N GLY A 22 7.28 6.55 -6.29
CA GLY A 22 8.50 5.97 -5.76
C GLY A 22 8.39 4.47 -5.57
N ASP A 23 9.37 3.93 -4.87
CA ASP A 23 9.46 2.49 -4.68
C ASP A 23 8.45 1.99 -3.67
N VAL A 24 7.90 0.81 -3.92
CA VAL A 24 6.98 0.19 -3.00
C VAL A 24 7.74 -0.21 -1.72
N PRO A 25 7.13 -0.03 -0.55
CA PRO A 25 7.77 -0.45 0.70
C PRO A 25 7.87 -1.97 0.78
N SER A 26 8.80 -2.43 1.59
CA SER A 26 9.03 -3.87 1.77
C SER A 26 8.14 -4.42 2.87
N VAL A 27 7.90 -5.72 2.81
CA VAL A 27 7.17 -6.41 3.87
C VAL A 27 7.87 -6.19 5.20
N GLY A 28 7.10 -5.80 6.21
CA GLY A 28 7.62 -5.50 7.53
C GLY A 28 7.90 -4.04 7.77
N ASP A 29 7.95 -3.23 6.71
CA ASP A 29 8.14 -1.79 6.87
C ASP A 29 6.90 -1.17 7.50
N VAL A 30 7.12 -0.05 8.19
CA VAL A 30 6.03 0.70 8.80
C VAL A 30 5.80 1.94 7.94
N VAL A 31 4.55 2.13 7.54
CA VAL A 31 4.14 3.28 6.74
C VAL A 31 3.11 4.06 7.53
N GLU A 32 3.33 5.36 7.64
CA GLU A 32 2.40 6.22 8.38
C GLU A 32 1.34 6.73 7.45
N GLN A 33 0.08 6.49 7.79
CA GLN A 33 -1.06 6.95 7.02
C GLN A 33 -2.05 7.60 7.97
N ASP A 34 -2.40 8.86 7.67
CA ASP A 34 -3.38 9.60 8.46
C ASP A 34 -3.03 9.60 9.95
N GLY A 35 -1.73 9.70 10.25
CA GLY A 35 -1.27 9.73 11.63
C GLY A 35 -1.22 8.38 12.32
N MET A 36 -1.47 7.29 11.59
CA MET A 36 -1.43 5.94 12.16
C MET A 36 -0.32 5.13 11.55
N PRO A 37 0.48 4.44 12.37
CA PRO A 37 1.49 3.54 11.82
C PRO A 37 0.83 2.24 11.35
N LEU A 38 1.14 1.86 10.13
CA LEU A 38 0.64 0.63 9.55
C LEU A 38 1.82 -0.18 9.07
N ARG A 39 1.74 -1.50 9.20
CA ARG A 39 2.81 -2.38 8.79
C ARG A 39 2.46 -3.02 7.45
N VAL A 40 3.44 -3.11 6.58
CA VAL A 40 3.27 -3.78 5.29
C VAL A 40 3.18 -5.27 5.55
N ALA A 41 2.00 -5.84 5.34
CA ALA A 41 1.77 -7.25 5.56
C ALA A 41 2.22 -8.09 4.37
N LYS A 42 2.04 -7.56 3.17
CA LYS A 42 2.51 -8.24 1.96
C LYS A 42 2.57 -7.24 0.81
N VAL A 43 3.32 -7.60 -0.20
CA VAL A 43 3.39 -6.85 -1.45
C VAL A 43 2.97 -7.78 -2.57
N ALA A 44 2.04 -7.35 -3.40
CA ALA A 44 1.49 -8.17 -4.45
C ALA A 44 1.14 -7.28 -5.63
N PRO A 45 0.83 -7.84 -6.80
CA PRO A 45 0.38 -7.03 -7.92
C PRO A 45 -0.90 -6.28 -7.58
N SER A 46 -1.12 -5.15 -8.28
CA SER A 46 -2.29 -4.34 -8.07
C SER A 46 -3.57 -5.17 -8.24
N PRO A 47 -4.59 -4.96 -7.38
CA PRO A 47 -5.86 -5.64 -7.58
C PRO A 47 -6.69 -5.05 -8.72
N LEU A 48 -6.26 -3.93 -9.29
CA LEU A 48 -7.00 -3.28 -10.35
C LEU A 48 -6.73 -3.95 -11.69
N PRO A 49 -7.77 -4.20 -12.49
CA PRO A 49 -7.54 -4.83 -13.81
C PRO A 49 -6.72 -3.90 -14.70
N GLY A 50 -5.76 -4.50 -15.41
CA GLY A 50 -4.91 -3.76 -16.33
C GLY A 50 -3.83 -2.93 -15.67
N ASP A 51 -3.70 -2.99 -14.35
CA ASP A 51 -2.70 -2.23 -13.61
C ASP A 51 -1.58 -3.17 -13.18
N SER A 52 -0.36 -2.87 -13.64
CA SER A 52 0.79 -3.72 -13.34
C SER A 52 1.63 -3.19 -12.19
N ARG A 53 1.21 -2.11 -11.54
CA ARG A 53 1.98 -1.55 -10.44
C ARG A 53 1.94 -2.46 -9.23
N PRO A 54 3.01 -2.47 -8.41
CA PRO A 54 2.96 -3.24 -7.16
C PRO A 54 2.03 -2.57 -6.15
N CYS A 55 1.47 -3.37 -5.27
CA CYS A 55 0.56 -2.90 -4.25
C CYS A 55 1.04 -3.41 -2.90
N ALA A 56 1.24 -2.51 -1.95
CA ALA A 56 1.59 -2.87 -0.59
C ALA A 56 0.32 -2.93 0.24
N TYR A 57 0.07 -4.07 0.83
CA TYR A 57 -1.10 -4.28 1.66
C TYR A 57 -0.73 -3.95 3.11
N LEU A 58 -1.34 -2.90 3.64
CA LEU A 58 -1.02 -2.39 4.96
C LEU A 58 -2.02 -2.89 5.97
N ALA A 59 -1.53 -3.24 7.13
CA ALA A 59 -2.36 -3.71 8.22
C ALA A 59 -2.03 -2.92 9.46
N LYS A 60 -3.01 -2.79 10.34
CA LYS A 60 -2.85 -2.10 11.61
C LYS A 60 -1.87 -2.88 12.48
N GLU A 61 -0.98 -2.17 13.12
CA GLU A 61 -0.02 -2.78 14.05
C GLU A 61 -0.71 -3.36 15.26
#